data_5b921cf001d15f3c1a707cf323351fee
#
_entry.id   5b921cf001d15f3c1a707cf323351fee
#
_cell.length_a   1.000
_cell.length_b   1.000
_cell.length_c   1.000
_cell.angle_alpha   90.00
_cell.angle_beta   90.00
_cell.angle_gamma   90.00
#
_symmetry.space_group_name_H-M   'P 1'
#
loop_
_entity.id
_entity.type
_entity.pdbx_description
1 polymer ?
#
loop_
_entity_poly.entity_id
_entity_poly.type
_entity_poly.pdbx_seq_one_letter_code
_entity_poly.pdbx_strand_id
1 'polypeptide(L)'
;MLVTWEATRACALACRHCRAEAVPFRDPRELSAAEARGLMDEAASFGKPGVIFIITGGDCFERPDLAELAAYGSGLGLHVALSPSGTDKLTKAALAELQDAGVNVISLSLDGATAATHDAFRGIEKTFDRTIAGWRAARELGMRVQINSVVARHNVHELPDIAALVRDNGAMTWSGFLLVPTGRGVDLGSLDAREVEDVLNAFYDMGEAVPVRTTEGHHFRRVSLQRHVLAGRGVTGEAMIETMHLGTLYR
;
A
#
# COMPACT_ATOMS: atom_id res chain seq x y z
N MET A 1 -15.79 -3.64 -5.41
CA MET A 1 -14.76 -4.10 -6.37
C MET A 1 -13.51 -3.23 -6.20
N LEU A 2 -12.32 -3.78 -6.47
CA LEU A 2 -11.06 -3.03 -6.45
C LEU A 2 -10.43 -3.14 -7.85
N VAL A 3 -10.10 -1.98 -8.42
CA VAL A 3 -9.35 -1.86 -9.68
C VAL A 3 -8.02 -1.18 -9.36
N THR A 4 -6.92 -1.79 -9.76
CA THR A 4 -5.58 -1.21 -9.61
C THR A 4 -5.01 -0.92 -10.99
N TRP A 5 -4.68 0.33 -11.24
CA TRP A 5 -4.10 0.78 -12.50
C TRP A 5 -2.66 1.23 -12.30
N GLU A 6 -1.73 0.53 -12.95
CA GLU A 6 -0.33 0.96 -13.06
C GLU A 6 -0.25 2.04 -14.15
N ALA A 7 -0.42 3.29 -13.73
CA ALA A 7 -0.60 4.44 -14.61
C ALA A 7 0.68 4.84 -15.37
N THR A 8 1.84 4.46 -14.83
CA THR A 8 3.15 4.74 -15.41
C THR A 8 4.20 3.76 -14.88
N ARG A 9 5.25 3.52 -15.65
CA ARG A 9 6.48 2.86 -15.15
C ARG A 9 7.55 3.84 -14.69
N ALA A 10 7.33 5.14 -14.92
CA ALA A 10 8.29 6.16 -14.49
C ALA A 10 8.36 6.23 -12.96
N CYS A 11 9.57 6.28 -12.43
CA CYS A 11 9.83 6.43 -11.00
C CYS A 11 11.27 6.89 -10.79
N ALA A 12 11.47 7.82 -9.86
CA ALA A 12 12.80 8.26 -9.45
C ALA A 12 13.51 7.25 -8.52
N LEU A 13 12.79 6.21 -8.02
CA LEU A 13 13.35 5.21 -7.12
C LEU A 13 13.92 4.01 -7.87
N ALA A 14 14.90 3.34 -7.24
CA ALA A 14 15.55 2.15 -7.76
C ALA A 14 15.30 0.91 -6.85
N CYS A 15 14.08 0.74 -6.38
CA CYS A 15 13.71 -0.29 -5.40
C CYS A 15 14.18 -1.68 -5.81
N ARG A 16 14.83 -2.40 -4.88
CA ARG A 16 15.40 -3.73 -5.12
C ARG A 16 14.34 -4.81 -5.41
N HIS A 17 13.11 -4.62 -4.92
CA HIS A 17 11.99 -5.55 -5.11
C HIS A 17 11.03 -5.13 -6.23
N CYS A 18 11.36 -4.12 -7.03
CA CYS A 18 10.40 -3.55 -7.98
C CYS A 18 9.93 -4.60 -9.00
N ARG A 19 8.65 -4.99 -8.89
CA ARG A 19 8.00 -5.92 -9.80
C ARG A 19 7.84 -5.35 -11.21
N ALA A 20 7.51 -4.06 -11.29
CA ALA A 20 7.29 -3.34 -12.56
C ALA A 20 8.59 -2.96 -13.29
N GLU A 21 9.75 -3.21 -12.67
CA GLU A 21 11.06 -2.78 -13.22
C GLU A 21 11.02 -1.30 -13.67
N ALA A 22 10.57 -0.44 -12.75
CA ALA A 22 10.39 0.98 -13.01
C ALA A 22 11.63 1.64 -13.62
N VAL A 23 11.40 2.60 -14.50
CA VAL A 23 12.41 3.35 -15.27
C VAL A 23 12.30 4.84 -14.96
N PRO A 24 13.35 5.67 -15.20
CA PRO A 24 13.33 7.07 -14.79
C PRO A 24 12.49 8.00 -15.70
N PHE A 25 11.85 7.49 -16.75
CA PHE A 25 11.11 8.26 -17.72
C PHE A 25 9.83 7.54 -18.13
N ARG A 26 8.83 8.30 -18.58
CA ARG A 26 7.54 7.77 -19.03
C ARG A 26 7.67 7.04 -20.36
N ASP A 27 6.94 5.92 -20.49
CA ASP A 27 6.81 5.19 -21.74
C ASP A 27 5.78 5.92 -22.63
N PRO A 28 6.09 6.25 -23.90
CA PRO A 28 5.13 6.89 -24.80
C PRO A 28 3.89 6.02 -25.12
N ARG A 29 3.91 4.75 -24.76
CA ARG A 29 2.78 3.81 -24.89
C ARG A 29 1.86 3.78 -23.69
N GLU A 30 2.12 4.58 -22.65
CA GLU A 30 1.18 4.74 -21.53
C GLU A 30 -0.15 5.30 -22.03
N LEU A 31 -1.25 4.91 -21.37
CA LEU A 31 -2.56 5.45 -21.72
C LEU A 31 -2.55 6.99 -21.70
N SER A 32 -3.06 7.59 -22.76
CA SER A 32 -3.35 9.01 -22.81
C SER A 32 -4.42 9.38 -21.76
N ALA A 33 -4.60 10.67 -21.48
CA ALA A 33 -5.66 11.13 -20.59
C ALA A 33 -7.05 10.67 -21.06
N ALA A 34 -7.31 10.66 -22.37
CA ALA A 34 -8.59 10.21 -22.94
C ALA A 34 -8.82 8.70 -22.72
N GLU A 35 -7.81 7.88 -22.98
CA GLU A 35 -7.90 6.43 -22.76
C GLU A 35 -8.01 6.09 -21.26
N ALA A 36 -7.29 6.82 -20.39
CA ALA A 36 -7.41 6.67 -18.94
C ALA A 36 -8.81 7.01 -18.42
N ARG A 37 -9.46 8.04 -18.98
CA ARG A 37 -10.87 8.35 -18.68
C ARG A 37 -11.79 7.22 -19.14
N GLY A 38 -11.58 6.67 -20.34
CA GLY A 38 -12.34 5.51 -20.82
C GLY A 38 -12.22 4.31 -19.87
N LEU A 39 -11.01 4.01 -19.36
CA LEU A 39 -10.80 2.98 -18.34
C LEU A 39 -11.60 3.26 -17.05
N MET A 40 -11.66 4.52 -16.62
CA MET A 40 -12.43 4.92 -15.43
C MET A 40 -13.94 4.81 -15.65
N ASP A 41 -14.43 5.17 -16.86
CA ASP A 41 -15.83 4.99 -17.25
C ASP A 41 -16.24 3.52 -17.17
N GLU A 42 -15.41 2.63 -17.73
CA GLU A 42 -15.65 1.18 -17.64
C GLU A 42 -15.62 0.70 -16.18
N ALA A 43 -14.65 1.14 -15.40
CA ALA A 43 -14.60 0.79 -13.98
C ALA A 43 -15.85 1.27 -13.22
N ALA A 44 -16.33 2.46 -13.48
CA ALA A 44 -17.55 3.00 -12.88
C ALA A 44 -18.80 2.22 -13.28
N SER A 45 -18.83 1.64 -14.49
CA SER A 45 -19.95 0.84 -15.00
C SER A 45 -20.22 -0.45 -14.22
N PHE A 46 -19.26 -0.95 -13.45
CA PHE A 46 -19.48 -2.12 -12.57
C PHE A 46 -20.49 -1.86 -11.44
N GLY A 47 -20.86 -0.61 -11.22
CA GLY A 47 -21.96 -0.24 -10.34
C GLY A 47 -21.62 -0.25 -8.84
N LYS A 48 -22.66 -0.28 -8.02
CA LYS A 48 -22.53 -0.14 -6.55
C LYS A 48 -22.53 -1.51 -5.85
N PRO A 49 -21.89 -1.60 -4.64
CA PRO A 49 -21.23 -0.51 -3.92
C PRO A 49 -19.95 -0.05 -4.65
N GLY A 50 -19.64 1.24 -4.54
CA GLY A 50 -18.64 1.94 -5.34
C GLY A 50 -17.32 1.18 -5.56
N VAL A 51 -16.77 1.34 -6.74
CA VAL A 51 -15.49 0.75 -7.09
C VAL A 51 -14.37 1.57 -6.45
N ILE A 52 -13.43 0.89 -5.80
CA ILE A 52 -12.18 1.50 -5.37
C ILE A 52 -11.23 1.46 -6.55
N PHE A 53 -10.81 2.63 -7.01
CA PHE A 53 -9.90 2.78 -8.13
C PHE A 53 -8.54 3.29 -7.62
N ILE A 54 -7.54 2.41 -7.63
CA ILE A 54 -6.20 2.74 -7.14
C ILE A 54 -5.31 3.12 -8.32
N ILE A 55 -4.84 4.36 -8.33
CA ILE A 55 -3.82 4.82 -9.28
C ILE A 55 -2.45 4.60 -8.65
N THR A 56 -1.65 3.78 -9.27
CA THR A 56 -0.30 3.40 -8.85
C THR A 56 0.65 3.39 -10.04
N GLY A 57 1.75 2.66 -9.95
CA GLY A 57 2.70 2.47 -11.04
C GLY A 57 4.12 2.40 -10.54
N GLY A 58 5.05 3.07 -11.23
CA GLY A 58 6.34 3.43 -10.68
C GLY A 58 6.14 4.46 -9.58
N ASP A 59 5.91 5.72 -9.99
CA ASP A 59 5.39 6.77 -9.11
C ASP A 59 4.26 7.51 -9.84
N CYS A 60 3.04 7.46 -9.30
CA CYS A 60 1.89 8.10 -9.94
C CYS A 60 2.08 9.62 -10.12
N PHE A 61 2.91 10.27 -9.29
CA PHE A 61 3.28 11.67 -9.45
C PHE A 61 4.11 11.98 -10.71
N GLU A 62 4.58 10.97 -11.43
CA GLU A 62 5.23 11.18 -12.73
C GLU A 62 4.21 11.52 -13.83
N ARG A 63 2.92 11.31 -13.60
CA ARG A 63 1.86 11.72 -14.52
C ARG A 63 1.49 13.18 -14.31
N PRO A 64 1.63 14.05 -15.33
CA PRO A 64 1.29 15.47 -15.20
C PRO A 64 -0.23 15.72 -15.10
N ASP A 65 -1.06 14.77 -15.55
CA ASP A 65 -2.51 14.80 -15.54
C ASP A 65 -3.14 14.09 -14.33
N LEU A 66 -2.34 13.75 -13.29
CA LEU A 66 -2.80 12.95 -12.16
C LEU A 66 -3.99 13.56 -11.43
N ALA A 67 -3.93 14.85 -11.09
CA ALA A 67 -5.00 15.53 -10.36
C ALA A 67 -6.28 15.62 -11.20
N GLU A 68 -6.17 15.88 -12.51
CA GLU A 68 -7.29 15.92 -13.45
C GLU A 68 -7.97 14.54 -13.55
N LEU A 69 -7.19 13.47 -13.65
CA LEU A 69 -7.72 12.09 -13.69
C LEU A 69 -8.36 11.71 -12.34
N ALA A 70 -7.76 12.09 -11.23
CA ALA A 70 -8.34 11.86 -9.90
C ALA A 70 -9.70 12.55 -9.74
N ALA A 71 -9.79 13.82 -10.16
CA ALA A 71 -11.05 14.58 -10.16
C ALA A 71 -12.10 13.93 -11.07
N TYR A 72 -11.71 13.50 -12.26
CA TYR A 72 -12.61 12.80 -13.17
C TYR A 72 -13.18 11.52 -12.58
N GLY A 73 -12.32 10.64 -12.06
CA GLY A 73 -12.75 9.38 -11.43
C GLY A 73 -13.64 9.61 -10.21
N SER A 74 -13.30 10.60 -9.37
CA SER A 74 -14.12 11.00 -8.22
C SER A 74 -15.49 11.51 -8.67
N GLY A 75 -15.55 12.29 -9.74
CA GLY A 75 -16.80 12.78 -10.36
C GLY A 75 -17.72 11.66 -10.89
N LEU A 76 -17.16 10.53 -11.30
CA LEU A 76 -17.90 9.32 -11.68
C LEU A 76 -18.42 8.52 -10.45
N GLY A 77 -18.07 8.91 -9.23
CA GLY A 77 -18.40 8.19 -8.00
C GLY A 77 -17.47 7.03 -7.67
N LEU A 78 -16.30 6.96 -8.31
CA LEU A 78 -15.24 6.04 -7.91
C LEU A 78 -14.60 6.51 -6.59
N HIS A 79 -14.24 5.57 -5.74
CA HIS A 79 -13.37 5.85 -4.59
C HIS A 79 -11.91 5.86 -5.07
N VAL A 80 -11.45 7.02 -5.54
CA VAL A 80 -10.07 7.13 -6.03
C VAL A 80 -9.09 7.13 -4.86
N ALA A 81 -8.12 6.22 -4.92
CA ALA A 81 -7.01 6.12 -3.99
C ALA A 81 -5.68 6.15 -4.75
N LEU A 82 -4.62 6.61 -4.11
CA LEU A 82 -3.31 6.71 -4.73
C LEU A 82 -2.26 5.90 -3.97
N SER A 83 -1.27 5.38 -4.70
CA SER A 83 -0.09 4.73 -4.15
C SER A 83 1.18 5.44 -4.64
N PRO A 84 1.48 6.65 -4.16
CA PRO A 84 2.67 7.37 -4.54
C PRO A 84 3.93 6.77 -3.93
N SER A 85 5.07 7.06 -4.55
CA SER A 85 6.39 6.74 -4.00
C SER A 85 6.90 7.85 -3.08
N GLY A 86 7.82 7.52 -2.15
CA GLY A 86 8.47 8.48 -1.25
C GLY A 86 9.54 9.33 -1.97
N THR A 87 9.14 10.03 -3.03
CA THR A 87 9.98 10.94 -3.81
C THR A 87 9.87 12.38 -3.31
N ASP A 88 10.63 13.30 -3.87
CA ASP A 88 10.54 14.74 -3.60
C ASP A 88 9.21 15.37 -4.07
N LYS A 89 8.46 14.66 -4.92
CA LYS A 89 7.12 15.06 -5.36
C LYS A 89 6.04 14.83 -4.30
N LEU A 90 6.29 13.97 -3.31
CA LEU A 90 5.34 13.71 -2.22
C LEU A 90 5.36 14.88 -1.22
N THR A 91 4.76 16.00 -1.60
CA THR A 91 4.69 17.22 -0.79
C THR A 91 3.30 17.47 -0.23
N LYS A 92 3.19 18.25 0.84
CA LYS A 92 1.88 18.66 1.39
C LYS A 92 1.04 19.40 0.37
N ALA A 93 1.64 20.24 -0.47
CA ALA A 93 0.93 20.99 -1.51
C ALA A 93 0.34 20.05 -2.58
N ALA A 94 1.12 19.08 -3.06
CA ALA A 94 0.65 18.08 -4.02
C ALA A 94 -0.46 17.19 -3.42
N LEU A 95 -0.35 16.82 -2.13
CA LEU A 95 -1.40 16.08 -1.45
C LEU A 95 -2.68 16.87 -1.27
N ALA A 96 -2.59 18.18 -0.99
CA ALA A 96 -3.75 19.07 -0.90
C ALA A 96 -4.48 19.20 -2.25
N GLU A 97 -3.74 19.38 -3.34
CA GLU A 97 -4.31 19.40 -4.70
C GLU A 97 -5.07 18.11 -5.02
N LEU A 98 -4.49 16.96 -4.66
CA LEU A 98 -5.15 15.67 -4.86
C LEU A 98 -6.37 15.47 -3.97
N GLN A 99 -6.35 16.01 -2.75
CA GLN A 99 -7.51 16.01 -1.85
C GLN A 99 -8.65 16.85 -2.44
N ASP A 100 -8.36 18.03 -2.98
CA ASP A 100 -9.33 18.85 -3.69
C ASP A 100 -9.90 18.15 -4.92
N ALA A 101 -9.11 17.27 -5.56
CA ALA A 101 -9.53 16.39 -6.64
C ALA A 101 -10.34 15.16 -6.16
N GLY A 102 -10.64 15.04 -4.87
CA GLY A 102 -11.48 13.99 -4.29
C GLY A 102 -10.73 12.78 -3.73
N VAL A 103 -9.39 12.78 -3.72
CA VAL A 103 -8.60 11.69 -3.12
C VAL A 103 -8.56 11.84 -1.60
N ASN A 104 -9.07 10.83 -0.90
CA ASN A 104 -9.10 10.83 0.57
C ASN A 104 -8.28 9.69 1.19
N VAL A 105 -7.71 8.82 0.36
CA VAL A 105 -6.92 7.66 0.79
C VAL A 105 -5.64 7.57 -0.03
N ILE A 106 -4.51 7.45 0.65
CA ILE A 106 -3.23 7.12 0.03
C ILE A 106 -2.61 5.90 0.69
N SER A 107 -1.81 5.15 -0.08
CA SER A 107 -0.96 4.12 0.48
C SER A 107 0.50 4.48 0.27
N LEU A 108 1.28 4.41 1.34
CA LEU A 108 2.70 4.69 1.34
C LEU A 108 3.48 3.42 1.67
N SER A 109 4.65 3.29 1.09
CA SER A 109 5.50 2.14 1.34
C SER A 109 6.52 2.44 2.44
N LEU A 110 6.63 1.53 3.42
CA LEU A 110 7.62 1.59 4.49
C LEU A 110 8.24 0.21 4.70
N ASP A 111 9.44 -0.02 4.20
CA ASP A 111 10.12 -1.32 4.21
C ASP A 111 11.27 -1.42 5.20
N GLY A 112 11.37 -0.51 6.13
CA GLY A 112 12.31 -0.51 7.23
C GLY A 112 11.86 0.47 8.30
N ALA A 113 12.24 0.21 9.54
CA ALA A 113 11.99 1.09 10.67
C ALA A 113 12.98 2.26 10.75
N THR A 114 14.06 2.16 9.98
CA THR A 114 15.14 3.16 9.92
C THR A 114 15.39 3.63 8.49
N ALA A 115 15.96 4.83 8.34
CA ALA A 115 16.41 5.32 7.05
C ALA A 115 17.43 4.36 6.41
N ALA A 116 18.33 3.77 7.20
CA ALA A 116 19.36 2.86 6.69
C ALA A 116 18.74 1.65 5.98
N THR A 117 17.77 0.99 6.60
CA THR A 117 17.11 -0.20 6.03
C THR A 117 16.18 0.17 4.88
N HIS A 118 15.34 1.20 5.09
CA HIS A 118 14.37 1.61 4.09
C HIS A 118 15.03 2.12 2.81
N ASP A 119 15.97 3.07 2.92
CA ASP A 119 16.62 3.71 1.78
C ASP A 119 17.47 2.70 0.98
N ALA A 120 18.18 1.80 1.68
CA ALA A 120 18.93 0.72 1.03
C ALA A 120 18.04 -0.20 0.19
N PHE A 121 16.79 -0.44 0.63
CA PHE A 121 15.82 -1.27 -0.09
C PHE A 121 15.15 -0.50 -1.24
N ARG A 122 14.90 0.80 -1.04
CA ARG A 122 14.33 1.68 -2.07
C ARG A 122 15.36 2.15 -3.09
N GLY A 123 16.66 1.99 -2.79
CA GLY A 123 17.78 2.31 -3.67
C GLY A 123 18.08 3.81 -3.81
N ILE A 124 17.45 4.67 -3.03
CA ILE A 124 17.62 6.13 -3.04
C ILE A 124 17.59 6.65 -1.59
N GLU A 125 18.59 7.47 -1.26
CA GLU A 125 18.69 8.11 0.05
C GLU A 125 17.52 9.08 0.32
N LYS A 126 17.21 9.26 1.61
CA LYS A 126 16.15 10.16 2.11
C LYS A 126 14.72 9.74 1.74
N THR A 127 14.52 8.55 1.19
CA THR A 127 13.19 8.04 0.89
C THR A 127 12.38 7.79 2.17
N PHE A 128 13.04 7.31 3.23
CA PHE A 128 12.42 7.16 4.55
C PHE A 128 11.88 8.50 5.07
N ASP A 129 12.72 9.52 5.13
CA ASP A 129 12.33 10.83 5.64
C ASP A 129 11.18 11.45 4.83
N ARG A 130 11.24 11.34 3.50
CA ARG A 130 10.17 11.81 2.61
C ARG A 130 8.87 11.04 2.83
N THR A 131 8.94 9.73 3.01
CA THR A 131 7.76 8.89 3.30
C THR A 131 7.12 9.30 4.62
N ILE A 132 7.90 9.46 5.70
CA ILE A 132 7.39 9.89 7.01
C ILE A 132 6.82 11.32 6.93
N ALA A 133 7.50 12.23 6.24
CA ALA A 133 7.01 13.61 6.07
C ALA A 133 5.71 13.66 5.27
N GLY A 134 5.63 12.92 4.15
CA GLY A 134 4.42 12.79 3.34
C GLY A 134 3.25 12.16 4.12
N TRP A 135 3.54 11.15 4.93
CA TRP A 135 2.54 10.53 5.80
C TRP A 135 1.95 11.54 6.81
N ARG A 136 2.82 12.28 7.51
CA ARG A 136 2.38 13.31 8.45
C ARG A 136 1.57 14.39 7.75
N ALA A 137 2.04 14.86 6.59
CA ALA A 137 1.32 15.84 5.78
C ALA A 137 -0.08 15.36 5.36
N ALA A 138 -0.21 14.11 4.91
CA ALA A 138 -1.50 13.51 4.59
C ALA A 138 -2.45 13.47 5.80
N ARG A 139 -1.92 13.09 6.98
CA ARG A 139 -2.69 13.06 8.23
C ARG A 139 -3.14 14.45 8.66
N GLU A 140 -2.28 15.47 8.53
CA GLU A 140 -2.63 16.88 8.80
C GLU A 140 -3.74 17.40 7.88
N LEU A 141 -3.79 16.91 6.65
CA LEU A 141 -4.87 17.20 5.70
C LEU A 141 -6.14 16.36 5.98
N GLY A 142 -6.13 15.45 6.94
CA GLY A 142 -7.27 14.58 7.25
C GLY A 142 -7.41 13.38 6.31
N MET A 143 -6.45 13.11 5.43
CA MET A 143 -6.43 11.94 4.57
C MET A 143 -6.19 10.65 5.38
N ARG A 144 -6.77 9.55 4.93
CA ARG A 144 -6.51 8.21 5.48
C ARG A 144 -5.26 7.62 4.83
N VAL A 145 -4.36 7.09 5.64
CA VAL A 145 -3.10 6.53 5.16
C VAL A 145 -3.02 5.05 5.46
N GLN A 146 -2.77 4.26 4.43
CA GLN A 146 -2.37 2.86 4.55
C GLN A 146 -0.85 2.78 4.43
N ILE A 147 -0.22 1.94 5.23
CA ILE A 147 1.20 1.61 5.10
C ILE A 147 1.35 0.22 4.49
N ASN A 148 2.22 0.11 3.49
CA ASN A 148 2.57 -1.15 2.85
C ASN A 148 4.04 -1.48 3.15
N SER A 149 4.31 -2.70 3.60
CA SER A 149 5.68 -3.19 3.82
C SER A 149 5.90 -4.51 3.10
N VAL A 150 6.89 -4.57 2.23
CA VAL A 150 7.35 -5.85 1.70
C VAL A 150 8.19 -6.54 2.77
N VAL A 151 7.76 -7.71 3.20
CA VAL A 151 8.42 -8.51 4.23
C VAL A 151 9.36 -9.51 3.60
N ALA A 152 10.63 -9.39 3.93
CA ALA A 152 11.71 -10.25 3.45
C ALA A 152 12.83 -10.31 4.51
N ARG A 153 13.88 -11.10 4.24
CA ARG A 153 14.98 -11.31 5.21
C ARG A 153 15.65 -10.04 5.69
N HIS A 154 15.64 -8.98 4.86
CA HIS A 154 16.32 -7.71 5.19
C HIS A 154 15.63 -6.93 6.31
N ASN A 155 14.30 -7.09 6.49
CA ASN A 155 13.52 -6.29 7.43
C ASN A 155 12.62 -7.08 8.38
N VAL A 156 12.59 -8.41 8.30
CA VAL A 156 11.73 -9.23 9.16
C VAL A 156 11.96 -8.99 10.64
N HIS A 157 13.19 -8.65 11.04
CA HIS A 157 13.57 -8.33 12.40
C HIS A 157 13.14 -6.94 12.87
N GLU A 158 12.79 -6.05 11.95
CA GLU A 158 12.31 -4.68 12.24
C GLU A 158 10.77 -4.57 12.28
N LEU A 159 10.01 -5.66 12.05
CA LEU A 159 8.55 -5.60 12.03
C LEU A 159 7.92 -5.01 13.30
N PRO A 160 8.41 -5.29 14.53
CA PRO A 160 7.89 -4.65 15.74
C PRO A 160 8.09 -3.11 15.73
N ASP A 161 9.24 -2.65 15.25
CA ASP A 161 9.56 -1.22 15.19
C ASP A 161 8.75 -0.52 14.08
N ILE A 162 8.52 -1.20 12.95
CA ILE A 162 7.60 -0.72 11.91
C ILE A 162 6.18 -0.63 12.47
N ALA A 163 5.71 -1.61 13.24
CA ALA A 163 4.40 -1.58 13.88
C ALA A 163 4.27 -0.39 14.86
N ALA A 164 5.33 -0.07 15.59
CA ALA A 164 5.38 1.10 16.47
C ALA A 164 5.24 2.41 15.65
N LEU A 165 5.98 2.55 14.55
CA LEU A 165 5.85 3.69 13.64
C LEU A 165 4.44 3.81 13.08
N VAL A 166 3.82 2.68 12.68
CA VAL A 166 2.45 2.62 12.13
C VAL A 166 1.43 3.10 13.17
N ARG A 167 1.54 2.63 14.40
CA ARG A 167 0.69 3.06 15.52
C ARG A 167 0.86 4.55 15.82
N ASP A 168 2.10 4.98 15.99
CA ASP A 168 2.41 6.33 16.48
C ASP A 168 2.10 7.44 15.48
N ASN A 169 2.16 7.13 14.17
CA ASN A 169 1.75 8.05 13.11
C ASN A 169 0.29 7.82 12.66
N GLY A 170 -0.46 6.91 13.27
CA GLY A 170 -1.90 6.76 13.08
C GLY A 170 -2.30 6.31 11.68
N ALA A 171 -1.71 5.26 11.14
CA ALA A 171 -2.16 4.67 9.89
C ALA A 171 -3.55 4.02 10.05
N MET A 172 -4.35 4.06 8.99
CA MET A 172 -5.63 3.38 8.92
C MET A 172 -5.45 1.84 8.96
N THR A 173 -4.41 1.36 8.29
CA THR A 173 -4.06 -0.07 8.24
C THR A 173 -2.60 -0.25 7.83
N TRP A 174 -2.01 -1.34 8.28
CA TRP A 174 -0.71 -1.81 7.86
C TRP A 174 -0.84 -3.09 7.04
N SER A 175 -0.37 -3.07 5.81
CA SER A 175 -0.40 -4.22 4.89
C SER A 175 1.00 -4.83 4.78
N GLY A 176 1.17 -6.04 5.29
CA GLY A 176 2.38 -6.83 5.07
C GLY A 176 2.28 -7.62 3.77
N PHE A 177 3.19 -7.37 2.84
CA PHE A 177 3.32 -8.08 1.57
C PHE A 177 4.46 -9.09 1.70
N LEU A 178 4.15 -10.38 1.71
CA LEU A 178 5.22 -11.38 1.63
C LEU A 178 5.91 -11.26 0.27
N LEU A 179 7.24 -11.20 0.27
CA LEU A 179 8.01 -11.05 -0.97
C LEU A 179 7.71 -12.18 -1.95
N VAL A 180 7.22 -11.82 -3.13
CA VAL A 180 7.17 -12.71 -4.29
C VAL A 180 8.39 -12.40 -5.16
N PRO A 181 9.28 -13.37 -5.44
CA PRO A 181 10.52 -13.14 -6.17
C PRO A 181 10.25 -12.94 -7.67
N THR A 182 9.83 -11.75 -8.06
CA THR A 182 9.57 -11.33 -9.45
C THR A 182 10.26 -10.00 -9.74
N GLY A 183 10.45 -9.67 -11.02
CA GLY A 183 11.13 -8.45 -11.44
C GLY A 183 12.52 -8.33 -10.81
N ARG A 184 12.88 -7.18 -10.30
CA ARG A 184 14.16 -6.98 -9.59
C ARG A 184 14.26 -7.73 -8.25
N GLY A 185 13.15 -8.26 -7.75
CA GLY A 185 13.09 -8.98 -6.47
C GLY A 185 13.52 -10.45 -6.54
N VAL A 186 13.86 -10.99 -7.72
CA VAL A 186 14.20 -12.42 -7.91
C VAL A 186 15.35 -12.87 -7.02
N ASP A 187 16.37 -12.03 -6.85
CA ASP A 187 17.57 -12.34 -6.06
C ASP A 187 17.46 -11.92 -4.58
N LEU A 188 16.33 -11.39 -4.16
CA LEU A 188 16.10 -11.05 -2.77
C LEU A 188 15.67 -12.30 -2.01
N GLY A 189 16.40 -12.68 -0.98
CA GLY A 189 16.12 -13.86 -0.18
C GLY A 189 14.68 -13.88 0.36
N SER A 190 13.83 -14.72 -0.20
CA SER A 190 12.50 -15.00 0.32
C SER A 190 12.58 -15.67 1.67
N LEU A 191 11.56 -15.47 2.50
CA LEU A 191 11.38 -16.24 3.72
C LEU A 191 11.00 -17.68 3.37
N ASP A 192 11.47 -18.63 4.16
CA ASP A 192 11.00 -20.00 4.06
C ASP A 192 9.61 -20.19 4.70
N ALA A 193 9.02 -21.37 4.56
CA ALA A 193 7.66 -21.62 5.06
C ALA A 193 7.52 -21.45 6.57
N ARG A 194 8.57 -21.74 7.35
CA ARG A 194 8.56 -21.59 8.80
C ARG A 194 8.69 -20.10 9.19
N GLU A 195 9.60 -19.39 8.55
CA GLU A 195 9.77 -17.96 8.75
C GLU A 195 8.48 -17.18 8.38
N VAL A 196 7.80 -17.60 7.29
CA VAL A 196 6.48 -17.03 6.94
C VAL A 196 5.45 -17.30 8.03
N GLU A 197 5.40 -18.51 8.58
CA GLU A 197 4.49 -18.85 9.68
C GLU A 197 4.76 -17.99 10.92
N ASP A 198 6.04 -17.79 11.26
CA ASP A 198 6.45 -16.95 12.38
C ASP A 198 6.04 -15.48 12.15
N VAL A 199 6.22 -14.95 10.94
CA VAL A 199 5.76 -13.59 10.56
C VAL A 199 4.25 -13.45 10.68
N LEU A 200 3.48 -14.43 10.22
CA LEU A 200 2.01 -14.37 10.31
C LEU A 200 1.52 -14.40 11.77
N ASN A 201 2.18 -15.17 12.63
CA ASN A 201 1.90 -15.14 14.06
C ASN A 201 2.28 -13.80 14.68
N ALA A 202 3.43 -13.22 14.33
CA ALA A 202 3.83 -11.89 14.80
C ALA A 202 2.83 -10.81 14.33
N PHE A 203 2.35 -10.88 13.10
CA PHE A 203 1.30 -9.97 12.61
C PHE A 203 -0.01 -10.11 13.38
N TYR A 204 -0.38 -11.33 13.79
CA TYR A 204 -1.55 -11.51 14.65
C TYR A 204 -1.38 -10.79 16.00
N ASP A 205 -0.21 -10.95 16.64
CA ASP A 205 0.06 -10.30 17.93
C ASP A 205 0.13 -8.76 17.79
N MET A 206 0.79 -8.24 16.74
CA MET A 206 0.84 -6.80 16.45
C MET A 206 -0.54 -6.24 16.05
N GLY A 207 -1.44 -7.07 15.53
CA GLY A 207 -2.81 -6.74 15.18
C GLY A 207 -3.67 -6.26 16.35
N GLU A 208 -3.27 -6.51 17.59
CA GLU A 208 -3.92 -5.95 18.79
C GLU A 208 -3.66 -4.45 18.97
N ALA A 209 -2.53 -3.95 18.43
CA ALA A 209 -2.13 -2.54 18.55
C ALA A 209 -2.37 -1.72 17.28
N VAL A 210 -2.36 -2.34 16.11
CA VAL A 210 -2.54 -1.69 14.81
C VAL A 210 -3.38 -2.57 13.89
N PRO A 211 -4.26 -2.00 13.04
CA PRO A 211 -4.99 -2.80 12.05
C PRO A 211 -4.03 -3.39 11.02
N VAL A 212 -3.81 -4.71 11.09
CA VAL A 212 -2.90 -5.45 10.19
C VAL A 212 -3.68 -6.27 9.19
N ARG A 213 -3.19 -6.34 7.96
CA ARG A 213 -3.60 -7.32 6.94
C ARG A 213 -2.39 -7.83 6.19
N THR A 214 -2.56 -8.93 5.46
CA THR A 214 -1.51 -9.49 4.63
C THR A 214 -1.92 -9.54 3.17
N THR A 215 -0.97 -9.38 2.28
CA THR A 215 -1.09 -9.63 0.85
C THR A 215 -0.08 -10.74 0.50
N GLU A 216 -0.44 -11.66 -0.40
CA GLU A 216 0.28 -12.92 -0.70
C GLU A 216 0.42 -13.88 0.51
N GLY A 217 -0.15 -13.50 1.66
CA GLY A 217 -0.18 -14.30 2.90
C GLY A 217 -1.59 -14.80 3.24
N HIS A 218 -2.28 -15.48 2.31
CA HIS A 218 -3.68 -15.91 2.50
C HIS A 218 -3.90 -16.80 3.73
N HIS A 219 -2.88 -17.52 4.17
CA HIS A 219 -2.93 -18.36 5.36
C HIS A 219 -2.89 -17.55 6.67
N PHE A 220 -2.72 -16.24 6.64
CA PHE A 220 -2.93 -15.37 7.82
C PHE A 220 -4.31 -15.58 8.44
N ARG A 221 -5.34 -15.78 7.60
CA ARG A 221 -6.68 -16.12 8.07
C ARG A 221 -6.70 -17.43 8.91
N ARG A 222 -5.98 -18.47 8.45
CA ARG A 222 -5.83 -19.70 9.23
C ARG A 222 -5.14 -19.45 10.57
N VAL A 223 -4.02 -18.71 10.56
CA VAL A 223 -3.30 -18.34 11.80
C VAL A 223 -4.23 -17.60 12.77
N SER A 224 -4.95 -16.60 12.30
CA SER A 224 -5.89 -15.83 13.11
C SER A 224 -6.96 -16.72 13.75
N LEU A 225 -7.57 -17.63 12.97
CA LEU A 225 -8.57 -18.58 13.50
C LEU A 225 -7.98 -19.53 14.55
N GLN A 226 -6.79 -20.08 14.30
CA GLN A 226 -6.10 -20.98 15.25
C GLN A 226 -5.78 -20.26 16.55
N ARG A 227 -5.27 -19.03 16.47
CA ARG A 227 -4.95 -18.20 17.65
C ARG A 227 -6.21 -17.85 18.44
N HIS A 228 -7.33 -17.55 17.79
CA HIS A 228 -8.60 -17.32 18.46
C HIS A 228 -9.08 -18.55 19.23
N VAL A 229 -9.00 -19.73 18.63
CA VAL A 229 -9.36 -20.99 19.28
C VAL A 229 -8.46 -21.26 20.48
N LEU A 230 -7.14 -21.13 20.34
CA LEU A 230 -6.19 -21.34 21.42
C LEU A 230 -6.36 -20.34 22.58
N ALA A 231 -6.77 -19.12 22.29
CA ALA A 231 -7.09 -18.12 23.30
C ALA A 231 -8.45 -18.34 24.00
N GLY A 232 -9.17 -19.43 23.69
CA GLY A 232 -10.49 -19.71 24.24
C GLY A 232 -11.59 -18.73 23.80
N ARG A 233 -11.32 -17.93 22.78
CA ARG A 233 -12.27 -16.90 22.26
C ARG A 233 -13.38 -17.51 21.43
N GLY A 234 -13.36 -18.83 21.16
CA GLY A 234 -14.34 -19.55 20.34
C GLY A 234 -14.33 -19.10 18.88
N VAL A 235 -14.73 -19.96 17.95
CA VAL A 235 -15.00 -19.56 16.57
C VAL A 235 -16.48 -19.17 16.49
N THR A 236 -16.82 -17.97 16.92
CA THR A 236 -18.16 -17.41 16.68
C THR A 236 -18.27 -16.92 15.24
N GLY A 237 -19.50 -16.83 14.71
CA GLY A 237 -19.74 -16.23 13.39
C GLY A 237 -19.16 -14.82 13.28
N GLU A 238 -19.12 -14.06 14.38
CA GLU A 238 -18.49 -12.74 14.47
C GLU A 238 -16.97 -12.80 14.34
N ALA A 239 -16.28 -13.74 15.01
CA ALA A 239 -14.84 -13.93 14.84
C ALA A 239 -14.47 -14.37 13.41
N MET A 240 -15.34 -15.17 12.75
CA MET A 240 -15.18 -15.46 11.31
C MET A 240 -15.38 -14.20 10.46
N ILE A 241 -16.31 -13.34 10.81
CA ILE A 241 -16.61 -12.09 10.11
C ILE A 241 -15.47 -11.08 10.35
N GLU A 242 -14.93 -10.93 11.55
CA GLU A 242 -13.77 -10.09 11.83
C GLU A 242 -12.52 -10.55 11.07
N THR A 243 -12.23 -11.85 11.03
CA THR A 243 -11.12 -12.39 10.22
C THR A 243 -11.38 -12.28 8.72
N MET A 244 -12.65 -12.21 8.28
CA MET A 244 -13.02 -11.88 6.90
C MET A 244 -12.96 -10.37 6.63
N HIS A 245 -13.24 -9.52 7.62
CA HIS A 245 -13.20 -8.05 7.51
C HIS A 245 -11.79 -7.48 7.56
N LEU A 246 -10.80 -8.18 8.11
CA LEU A 246 -9.39 -7.83 7.92
C LEU A 246 -8.99 -7.85 6.42
N GLY A 247 -9.82 -8.44 5.54
CA GLY A 247 -9.73 -8.35 4.08
C GLY A 247 -10.66 -7.33 3.42
N THR A 248 -11.55 -6.65 4.16
CA THR A 248 -12.58 -5.77 3.60
C THR A 248 -12.79 -4.51 4.42
N LEU A 249 -11.72 -3.76 4.70
CA LEU A 249 -11.83 -2.38 5.21
C LEU A 249 -12.21 -1.38 4.10
N TYR A 250 -13.09 -1.81 3.20
CA TYR A 250 -13.69 -0.96 2.17
C TYR A 250 -15.21 -1.12 2.19
N ARG A 251 -15.81 -0.59 3.24
CA ARG A 251 -17.21 -0.15 3.22
C ARG A 251 -17.29 1.32 3.50
#